data_5b3dcde93add4409fe1a8b90613e536f
#
_entry.id   5b3dcde93add4409fe1a8b90613e536f
#
_cell.length_a   1.000
_cell.length_b   1.000
_cell.length_c   1.000
_cell.angle_alpha   90.00
_cell.angle_beta   90.00
_cell.angle_gamma   90.00
#
_symmetry.space_group_name_H-M   'P 1'
#
loop_
_entity.id
_entity.type
_entity.pdbx_description
1 polymer ?
#
loop_
_entity_poly.entity_id
_entity_poly.type
_entity_poly.pdbx_seq_one_letter_code
_entity_poly.pdbx_strand_id
1 'polypeptide(L)'
;GPDDVARAVGAETRTLQNHFQRTLKRPVAAEIRRVRIERAKRELAQSDRALAVIARDVGFGTIQRLYEVFRRELGMSPGEYRSQRQLKSNA
;
A
#
# COMPACT_ATOMS: atom_id res chain seq x y z
N GLY A 1 3.08 -26.37 3.81
CA GLY A 1 2.44 -25.37 3.01
C GLY A 1 2.91 -24.01 3.39
N PRO A 2 2.43 -23.01 2.71
CA PRO A 2 2.88 -21.66 3.03
C PRO A 2 2.64 -21.30 4.49
N ASP A 3 1.57 -21.82 5.08
CA ASP A 3 1.30 -21.52 6.46
C ASP A 3 2.23 -22.27 7.39
N ASP A 4 2.58 -23.49 7.04
CA ASP A 4 3.52 -24.27 7.84
C ASP A 4 4.92 -23.72 7.66
N VAL A 5 5.28 -23.43 6.43
CA VAL A 5 6.52 -22.77 6.16
C VAL A 5 6.50 -21.41 6.83
N ALA A 6 5.37 -20.70 6.75
CA ALA A 6 5.25 -19.41 7.38
C ALA A 6 5.26 -19.52 8.89
N ARG A 7 4.85 -20.66 9.44
CA ARG A 7 4.88 -20.82 10.88
C ARG A 7 6.26 -21.16 11.37
N ALA A 8 6.93 -22.05 10.70
CA ALA A 8 8.34 -22.29 10.96
C ALA A 8 9.16 -21.07 10.58
N VAL A 9 8.84 -20.50 9.44
CA VAL A 9 9.50 -19.31 8.93
C VAL A 9 8.90 -18.06 9.55
N GLY A 10 7.74 -18.17 10.15
CA GLY A 10 7.11 -17.04 10.81
C GLY A 10 7.94 -16.46 11.92
N ALA A 11 8.56 -17.31 12.69
CA ALA A 11 9.45 -16.85 13.74
C ALA A 11 10.69 -16.20 13.14
N GLU A 12 11.21 -16.77 12.09
CA GLU A 12 12.36 -16.19 11.41
C GLU A 12 12.02 -14.87 10.76
N THR A 13 10.86 -14.80 10.13
CA THR A 13 10.41 -13.57 9.52
C THR A 13 10.26 -12.46 10.55
N ARG A 14 9.72 -12.81 11.70
CA ARG A 14 9.55 -11.84 12.76
C ARG A 14 10.91 -11.36 13.29
N THR A 15 11.85 -12.27 13.40
CA THR A 15 13.20 -11.92 13.82
C THR A 15 13.86 -11.01 12.80
N LEU A 16 13.69 -11.32 11.52
CA LEU A 16 14.24 -10.50 10.46
C LEU A 16 13.64 -9.11 10.47
N GLN A 17 12.33 -9.01 10.68
CA GLN A 17 11.69 -7.71 10.75
C GLN A 17 12.24 -6.88 11.89
N ASN A 18 12.43 -7.49 13.05
CA ASN A 18 12.99 -6.78 14.18
C ASN A 18 14.40 -6.30 13.90
N HIS A 19 15.20 -7.15 13.27
CA HIS A 19 16.55 -6.80 12.90
C HIS A 19 16.54 -5.66 11.87
N PHE A 20 15.65 -5.76 10.91
CA PHE A 20 15.51 -4.76 9.86
C PHE A 20 15.16 -3.41 10.46
N GLN A 21 14.22 -3.37 11.38
CA GLN A 21 13.83 -2.13 12.02
C GLN A 21 15.01 -1.49 12.77
N ARG A 22 15.75 -2.30 13.47
CA ARG A 22 16.90 -1.79 14.18
C ARG A 22 17.96 -1.24 13.23
N THR A 23 18.17 -1.95 12.15
CA THR A 23 19.17 -1.55 11.16
C THR A 23 18.79 -0.25 10.47
N LEU A 24 17.54 -0.17 10.02
CA LEU A 24 17.06 1.00 9.28
C LEU A 24 16.56 2.11 10.17
N LYS A 25 16.32 1.79 11.45
CA LYS A 25 15.84 2.77 12.42
C LYS A 25 14.52 3.39 11.99
N ARG A 26 13.65 2.60 11.34
CA ARG A 26 12.32 3.06 10.98
C ARG A 26 11.37 1.88 10.96
N PRO A 27 10.06 2.13 11.21
CA PRO A 27 9.09 1.05 11.30
C PRO A 27 8.90 0.36 9.96
N VAL A 28 8.84 -0.98 10.00
CA VAL A 28 8.53 -1.76 8.80
C VAL A 28 7.13 -1.43 8.31
N ALA A 29 6.20 -1.17 9.22
CA ALA A 29 4.83 -0.83 8.84
C ALA A 29 4.77 0.43 7.99
N ALA A 30 5.59 1.44 8.30
CA ALA A 30 5.62 2.66 7.53
C ALA A 30 6.15 2.39 6.12
N GLU A 31 7.13 1.55 6.00
CA GLU A 31 7.68 1.19 4.70
C GLU A 31 6.69 0.42 3.86
N ILE A 32 5.98 -0.52 4.49
CA ILE A 32 4.93 -1.26 3.79
C ILE A 32 3.85 -0.32 3.31
N ARG A 33 3.44 0.63 4.15
CA ARG A 33 2.42 1.61 3.76
C ARG A 33 2.88 2.44 2.58
N ARG A 34 4.12 2.86 2.59
CA ARG A 34 4.67 3.65 1.49
C ARG A 34 4.61 2.88 0.17
N VAL A 35 5.01 1.62 0.20
CA VAL A 35 4.98 0.79 -1.00
C VAL A 35 3.54 0.60 -1.50
N ARG A 36 2.61 0.37 -0.57
CA ARG A 36 1.21 0.19 -0.95
C ARG A 36 0.65 1.47 -1.56
N ILE A 37 1.01 2.62 -1.02
CA ILE A 37 0.57 3.90 -1.58
C ILE A 37 1.11 4.07 -2.99
N GLU A 38 2.37 3.79 -3.22
CA GLU A 38 2.96 3.93 -4.55
C GLU A 38 2.28 3.01 -5.55
N ARG A 39 1.97 1.78 -5.15
CA ARG A 39 1.25 0.87 -6.04
C ARG A 39 -0.16 1.38 -6.32
N ALA A 40 -0.85 1.88 -5.31
CA ALA A 40 -2.19 2.42 -5.50
C ALA A 40 -2.16 3.63 -6.44
N LYS A 41 -1.19 4.51 -6.29
CA LYS A 41 -1.04 5.66 -7.17
C LYS A 41 -0.88 5.22 -8.62
N ARG A 42 -0.07 4.21 -8.85
CA ARG A 42 0.14 3.69 -10.20
C ARG A 42 -1.15 3.13 -10.78
N GLU A 43 -1.87 2.33 -10.00
CA GLU A 43 -3.12 1.76 -10.46
C GLU A 43 -4.16 2.84 -10.75
N LEU A 44 -4.24 3.82 -9.89
CA LEU A 44 -5.20 4.91 -10.09
C LEU A 44 -4.89 5.71 -11.34
N ALA A 45 -3.62 5.93 -11.62
CA ALA A 45 -3.22 6.73 -12.77
C ALA A 45 -3.31 5.98 -14.09
N GLN A 46 -3.11 4.66 -14.06
CA GLN A 46 -2.96 3.88 -15.29
C GLN A 46 -4.12 2.97 -15.60
N SER A 47 -5.13 2.90 -14.75
CA SER A 47 -6.25 1.99 -14.99
C SER A 47 -7.54 2.64 -14.51
N ASP A 48 -8.67 2.05 -14.95
CA ASP A 48 -9.99 2.47 -14.49
C ASP A 48 -10.59 1.47 -13.51
N ARG A 49 -9.76 0.66 -12.88
CA ARG A 49 -10.23 -0.35 -11.95
C ARG A 49 -10.94 0.30 -10.78
N ALA A 50 -11.93 -0.41 -10.26
CA ALA A 50 -12.70 0.11 -9.12
C ALA A 50 -11.80 0.32 -7.90
N LEU A 51 -12.12 1.34 -7.12
CA LEU A 51 -11.33 1.65 -5.93
C LEU A 51 -11.31 0.49 -4.95
N ALA A 52 -12.42 -0.24 -4.83
CA ALA A 52 -12.48 -1.39 -3.94
C ALA A 52 -11.51 -2.48 -4.37
N VAL A 53 -11.38 -2.68 -5.68
CA VAL A 53 -10.47 -3.67 -6.22
C VAL A 53 -9.03 -3.25 -5.97
N ILE A 54 -8.73 -1.99 -6.22
CA ILE A 54 -7.39 -1.47 -5.99
C ILE A 54 -7.02 -1.57 -4.51
N ALA A 55 -7.94 -1.19 -3.63
CA ALA A 55 -7.68 -1.26 -2.19
C ALA A 55 -7.33 -2.66 -1.76
N ARG A 56 -8.02 -3.66 -2.31
CA ARG A 56 -7.74 -5.05 -1.98
C ARG A 56 -6.41 -5.50 -2.56
N ASP A 57 -6.17 -5.17 -3.82
CA ASP A 57 -4.98 -5.65 -4.51
C ASP A 57 -3.69 -5.08 -3.95
N VAL A 58 -3.72 -3.83 -3.53
CA VAL A 58 -2.51 -3.22 -3.00
C VAL A 58 -2.34 -3.46 -1.50
N GLY A 59 -3.33 -4.05 -0.84
CA GLY A 59 -3.16 -4.50 0.52
C GLY A 59 -3.85 -3.68 1.59
N PHE A 60 -4.64 -2.66 1.22
CA PHE A 60 -5.39 -1.90 2.23
C PHE A 60 -6.66 -2.61 2.66
N GLY A 61 -7.22 -3.44 1.80
CA GLY A 61 -8.37 -4.25 2.14
C GLY A 61 -9.72 -3.61 1.86
N THR A 62 -9.91 -2.38 2.25
CA THR A 62 -11.18 -1.68 2.07
C THR A 62 -10.97 -0.31 1.45
N ILE A 63 -12.04 0.21 0.82
CA ILE A 63 -12.01 1.58 0.30
C ILE A 63 -11.78 2.58 1.43
N GLN A 64 -12.40 2.34 2.57
CA GLN A 64 -12.26 3.24 3.70
C GLN A 64 -10.80 3.39 4.11
N ARG A 65 -10.11 2.28 4.19
CA ARG A 65 -8.70 2.32 4.57
C ARG A 65 -7.87 3.05 3.51
N LEU A 66 -8.18 2.79 2.24
CA LEU A 66 -7.51 3.47 1.14
C LEU A 66 -7.73 4.98 1.24
N TYR A 67 -8.95 5.41 1.52
CA TYR A 67 -9.26 6.84 1.68
C TYR A 67 -8.51 7.44 2.86
N GLU A 68 -8.51 6.77 4.00
CA GLU A 68 -7.83 7.26 5.18
C GLU A 68 -6.35 7.51 4.90
N VAL A 69 -5.71 6.53 4.29
CA VAL A 69 -4.28 6.62 4.04
C VAL A 69 -3.96 7.71 3.03
N PHE A 70 -4.75 7.79 1.95
CA PHE A 70 -4.52 8.82 0.95
C PHE A 70 -4.71 10.21 1.52
N ARG A 71 -5.76 10.44 2.30
CA ARG A 71 -5.97 11.74 2.90
C ARG A 71 -4.85 12.12 3.85
N ARG A 72 -4.39 11.16 4.63
CA ARG A 72 -3.30 11.41 5.58
C ARG A 72 -1.98 11.69 4.88
N GLU A 73 -1.66 10.89 3.88
CA GLU A 73 -0.34 10.97 3.27
C GLU A 73 -0.27 11.96 2.11
N LEU A 74 -1.35 12.13 1.37
CA LEU A 74 -1.35 12.96 0.16
C LEU A 74 -2.28 14.16 0.25
N GLY A 75 -3.14 14.21 1.27
CA GLY A 75 -4.07 15.31 1.41
C GLY A 75 -5.22 15.30 0.43
N MET A 76 -5.44 14.19 -0.26
CA MET A 76 -6.54 14.08 -1.21
C MET A 76 -7.05 12.67 -1.25
N SER A 77 -8.25 12.48 -1.80
CA SER A 77 -8.84 11.15 -1.91
C SER A 77 -8.26 10.41 -3.12
N PRO A 78 -8.39 9.07 -3.14
CA PRO A 78 -7.96 8.31 -4.32
C PRO A 78 -8.68 8.73 -5.59
N GLY A 79 -9.96 9.08 -5.50
CA GLY A 79 -10.70 9.53 -6.67
C GLY A 79 -10.18 10.85 -7.19
N GLU A 80 -9.87 11.77 -6.29
CA GLU A 80 -9.29 13.04 -6.69
C GLU A 80 -7.93 12.84 -7.33
N TYR A 81 -7.12 11.95 -6.77
CA TYR A 81 -5.83 11.65 -7.33
C TYR A 81 -5.96 11.10 -8.74
N ARG A 82 -6.88 10.15 -8.93
CA ARG A 82 -7.12 9.57 -10.26
C ARG A 82 -7.52 10.64 -11.27
N SER A 83 -8.46 11.50 -10.89
CA SER A 83 -8.93 12.54 -11.79
C SER A 83 -7.81 13.46 -12.22
N GLN A 84 -6.99 13.88 -11.29
CA GLN A 84 -5.89 14.79 -11.60
C GLN A 84 -4.86 14.14 -12.52
N ARG A 85 -4.53 12.88 -12.25
CA ARG A 85 -3.52 12.19 -13.04
C ARG A 85 -4.01 11.87 -14.44
N GLN A 86 -5.29 11.47 -14.57
CA GLN A 86 -5.83 11.14 -15.88
C GLN A 86 -6.05 12.38 -16.72
N LEU A 87 -6.42 13.49 -16.10
CA LEU A 87 -6.51 14.75 -16.80
C LEU A 87 -5.15 15.17 -17.36
N LYS A 88 -4.10 15.04 -16.57
CA LYS A 88 -2.76 15.36 -17.03
C LYS A 88 -2.34 14.44 -18.17
N SER A 89 -2.70 13.16 -18.08
CA SER A 89 -2.34 12.21 -19.14
C SER A 89 -3.05 12.55 -20.45
N ASN A 90 -4.27 13.08 -20.36
CA ASN A 90 -5.05 13.42 -21.56
C ASN A 90 -4.72 14.80 -22.11
N ALA A 91 -4.03 15.58 -21.34
CA ALA A 91 -3.62 16.88 -21.82
C ALA A 91 -2.38 16.77 -22.66
#